data_7f2cee3f716c4e91a4733890014a805d
#
_entry.id   7f2cee3f716c4e91a4733890014a805d
#
_cell.length_a   1.000
_cell.length_b   1.000
_cell.length_c   1.000
_cell.angle_alpha   90.00
_cell.angle_beta   90.00
_cell.angle_gamma   90.00
#
_symmetry.space_group_name_H-M   'P 1'
#
loop_
_entity.id
_entity.type
_entity.pdbx_description
1 polymer ?
#
loop_
_entity_poly.entity_id
_entity_poly.type
_entity_poly.pdbx_seq_one_letter_code
_entity_poly.pdbx_strand_id
1 'polypeptide(L)'
;LKTDSAVIRFIEDFPNSASLKEADTGRYIVNNASNSKQFGVDNPKDICGLTIKELNFRHAEWGGMYAKSIENLDHFVRDKKSHITVKSAFLDHCGEAQMEEMTKFPLMSASGNILAIATYRHDLTATLSPISIYKLNKNFYNSINAIKRTLNSLSIDQYFISPPTEAQLHILLLKCERLTSKEISRSLGISSRTVESHCLALRGKIVNGDMSNVLSFLKNDKYANAT
;
A
#
# COMPACT_ATOMS: atom_id res chain seq x y z
N LEU A 1 0.72 -9.72 -31.75
CA LEU A 1 0.40 -10.90 -30.90
C LEU A 1 -1.10 -11.16 -30.99
N LYS A 2 -1.55 -12.30 -31.53
CA LYS A 2 -2.92 -12.79 -31.28
C LYS A 2 -2.91 -13.40 -29.87
N THR A 3 -3.12 -12.57 -28.86
CA THR A 3 -3.38 -13.06 -27.50
C THR A 3 -4.73 -13.75 -27.55
N ASP A 4 -4.82 -14.96 -27.02
CA ASP A 4 -6.06 -15.72 -26.95
C ASP A 4 -7.13 -14.85 -26.23
N SER A 5 -8.30 -14.76 -26.84
CA SER A 5 -9.43 -14.01 -26.29
C SER A 5 -9.82 -14.45 -24.88
N ALA A 6 -9.57 -15.73 -24.54
CA ALA A 6 -9.81 -16.27 -23.20
C ALA A 6 -8.85 -15.66 -22.14
N VAL A 7 -7.58 -15.46 -22.50
CA VAL A 7 -6.60 -14.83 -21.59
C VAL A 7 -6.93 -13.35 -21.36
N ILE A 8 -7.33 -12.64 -22.41
CA ILE A 8 -7.77 -11.24 -22.30
C ILE A 8 -8.95 -11.13 -21.35
N ARG A 9 -10.00 -11.94 -21.58
CA ARG A 9 -11.19 -11.96 -20.72
C ARG A 9 -10.87 -12.35 -19.28
N PHE A 10 -9.96 -13.32 -19.07
CA PHE A 10 -9.51 -13.69 -17.72
C PHE A 10 -8.89 -12.50 -16.98
N ILE A 11 -8.05 -11.70 -17.64
CA ILE A 11 -7.45 -10.49 -17.03
C ILE A 11 -8.52 -9.43 -16.77
N GLU A 12 -9.44 -9.18 -17.71
CA GLU A 12 -10.49 -8.17 -17.58
C GLU A 12 -11.44 -8.49 -16.41
N ASP A 13 -11.80 -9.75 -16.24
CA ASP A 13 -12.75 -10.23 -15.21
C ASP A 13 -12.06 -10.58 -13.88
N PHE A 14 -10.73 -10.46 -13.79
CA PHE A 14 -10.01 -10.83 -12.57
C PHE A 14 -10.40 -9.91 -11.40
N PRO A 15 -10.72 -10.46 -10.19
CA PRO A 15 -11.30 -9.69 -9.09
C PRO A 15 -10.32 -8.65 -8.49
N ASN A 16 -9.02 -8.90 -8.55
CA ASN A 16 -7.99 -8.00 -8.07
C ASN A 16 -7.30 -7.27 -9.24
N SER A 17 -6.41 -6.34 -8.94
CA SER A 17 -5.61 -5.65 -9.94
C SER A 17 -4.84 -6.64 -10.81
N ALA A 18 -5.09 -6.62 -12.12
CA ALA A 18 -4.44 -7.51 -13.07
C ALA A 18 -4.13 -6.81 -14.39
N SER A 19 -3.04 -7.23 -15.03
CA SER A 19 -2.62 -6.74 -16.33
C SER A 19 -1.80 -7.76 -17.10
N LEU A 20 -1.76 -7.58 -18.41
CA LEU A 20 -0.91 -8.33 -19.32
C LEU A 20 -0.06 -7.35 -20.12
N LYS A 21 1.23 -7.59 -20.20
CA LYS A 21 2.19 -6.79 -20.96
C LYS A 21 2.88 -7.64 -22.01
N GLU A 22 3.20 -7.02 -23.13
CA GLU A 22 4.11 -7.57 -24.12
C GLU A 22 5.49 -7.78 -23.49
N ALA A 23 6.07 -8.96 -23.67
CA ALA A 23 7.33 -9.32 -23.01
C ALA A 23 8.52 -8.46 -23.46
N ASP A 24 8.57 -8.12 -24.75
CA ASP A 24 9.71 -7.42 -25.36
C ASP A 24 9.66 -5.91 -25.15
N THR A 25 8.47 -5.32 -25.27
CA THR A 25 8.29 -3.85 -25.25
C THR A 25 7.86 -3.32 -23.89
N GLY A 26 7.32 -4.17 -23.00
CA GLY A 26 6.72 -3.79 -21.73
C GLY A 26 5.41 -3.02 -21.87
N ARG A 27 4.82 -2.96 -23.08
CA ARG A 27 3.54 -2.28 -23.33
C ARG A 27 2.37 -3.10 -22.83
N TYR A 28 1.41 -2.43 -22.22
CA TYR A 28 0.18 -3.08 -21.75
C TYR A 28 -0.65 -3.56 -22.95
N ILE A 29 -0.97 -4.85 -22.97
CA ILE A 29 -1.88 -5.48 -23.93
C ILE A 29 -3.31 -5.35 -23.41
N VAL A 30 -3.52 -5.69 -22.15
CA VAL A 30 -4.79 -5.58 -21.44
C VAL A 30 -4.56 -5.22 -19.97
N ASN A 31 -5.50 -4.50 -19.42
CA ASN A 31 -5.49 -4.02 -18.07
C ASN A 31 -6.93 -4.02 -17.53
N ASN A 32 -7.15 -4.44 -16.29
CA ASN A 32 -8.49 -4.42 -15.73
C ASN A 32 -8.80 -3.11 -14.99
N ALA A 33 -10.06 -2.91 -14.63
CA ALA A 33 -10.53 -1.69 -13.99
C ALA A 33 -9.85 -1.45 -12.62
N SER A 34 -9.59 -2.50 -11.85
CA SER A 34 -8.93 -2.40 -10.55
C SER A 34 -7.49 -1.87 -10.69
N ASN A 35 -6.74 -2.37 -11.69
CA ASN A 35 -5.38 -1.90 -11.93
C ASN A 35 -5.33 -0.46 -12.51
N SER A 36 -6.28 -0.11 -13.38
CA SER A 36 -6.40 1.26 -13.92
C SER A 36 -6.67 2.28 -12.84
N LYS A 37 -7.61 1.98 -11.95
CA LYS A 37 -7.96 2.84 -10.82
C LYS A 37 -6.76 3.14 -9.93
N GLN A 38 -5.87 2.19 -9.73
CA GLN A 38 -4.63 2.37 -8.97
C GLN A 38 -3.74 3.48 -9.54
N PHE A 39 -3.75 3.65 -10.86
CA PHE A 39 -3.03 4.71 -11.57
C PHE A 39 -3.86 5.97 -11.85
N GLY A 40 -5.11 6.04 -11.38
CA GLY A 40 -6.00 7.18 -11.61
C GLY A 40 -6.50 7.27 -13.05
N VAL A 41 -6.61 6.14 -13.73
CA VAL A 41 -7.10 6.04 -15.11
C VAL A 41 -8.49 5.40 -15.08
N ASP A 42 -9.50 6.14 -15.52
CA ASP A 42 -10.90 5.69 -15.45
C ASP A 42 -11.20 4.56 -16.44
N ASN A 43 -10.68 4.66 -17.67
CA ASN A 43 -10.91 3.65 -18.68
C ASN A 43 -9.66 2.75 -18.83
N PRO A 44 -9.78 1.43 -18.54
CA PRO A 44 -8.65 0.50 -18.65
C PRO A 44 -7.98 0.47 -20.03
N LYS A 45 -8.71 0.79 -21.08
CA LYS A 45 -8.19 0.80 -22.46
C LYS A 45 -7.19 1.93 -22.70
N ASP A 46 -7.23 3.01 -21.92
CA ASP A 46 -6.31 4.15 -22.09
C ASP A 46 -4.88 3.80 -21.64
N ILE A 47 -4.69 2.71 -20.91
CA ILE A 47 -3.36 2.18 -20.54
C ILE A 47 -2.81 1.26 -21.65
N CYS A 48 -3.67 0.67 -22.49
CA CYS A 48 -3.24 -0.25 -23.52
C CYS A 48 -2.31 0.45 -24.54
N GLY A 49 -1.20 -0.21 -24.86
CA GLY A 49 -0.16 0.35 -25.72
C GLY A 49 0.86 1.25 -25.03
N LEU A 50 0.61 1.68 -23.78
CA LEU A 50 1.57 2.42 -22.97
C LEU A 50 2.50 1.47 -22.22
N THR A 51 3.70 1.95 -21.90
CA THR A 51 4.59 1.33 -20.91
C THR A 51 4.32 1.91 -19.52
N ILE A 52 4.84 1.28 -18.48
CA ILE A 52 4.72 1.80 -17.09
C ILE A 52 5.33 3.21 -16.94
N LYS A 53 6.36 3.56 -17.72
CA LYS A 53 7.00 4.88 -17.69
C LYS A 53 6.16 5.98 -18.33
N GLU A 54 5.29 5.60 -19.27
CA GLU A 54 4.42 6.54 -19.98
C GLU A 54 3.16 6.88 -19.16
N LEU A 55 2.93 6.17 -18.02
CA LEU A 55 1.84 6.51 -17.10
C LEU A 55 2.16 7.79 -16.32
N ASN A 56 1.15 8.64 -16.20
CA ASN A 56 1.29 9.91 -15.47
C ASN A 56 1.08 9.70 -13.97
N PHE A 57 2.18 9.59 -13.22
CA PHE A 57 2.14 9.49 -11.77
C PHE A 57 2.02 10.87 -11.12
N ARG A 58 1.05 11.05 -10.22
CA ARG A 58 0.87 12.30 -9.47
C ARG A 58 2.13 12.73 -8.69
N HIS A 59 2.89 11.77 -8.18
CA HIS A 59 4.17 11.96 -7.50
C HIS A 59 5.30 11.53 -8.43
N ALA A 60 5.68 12.41 -9.36
CA ALA A 60 6.58 12.09 -10.46
C ALA A 60 7.92 11.45 -10.04
N GLU A 61 8.55 11.95 -8.95
CA GLU A 61 9.82 11.41 -8.46
C GLU A 61 9.66 9.96 -8.00
N TRP A 62 8.66 9.70 -7.16
CA TRP A 62 8.35 8.34 -6.73
C TRP A 62 7.90 7.47 -7.92
N GLY A 63 7.06 8.00 -8.81
CA GLY A 63 6.56 7.30 -9.99
C GLY A 63 7.68 6.79 -10.89
N GLY A 64 8.73 7.58 -11.08
CA GLY A 64 9.92 7.17 -11.83
C GLY A 64 10.66 5.99 -11.18
N MET A 65 10.84 6.01 -9.87
CA MET A 65 11.46 4.90 -9.13
C MET A 65 10.58 3.64 -9.18
N TYR A 66 9.28 3.79 -9.01
CA TYR A 66 8.32 2.69 -9.08
C TYR A 66 8.31 2.06 -10.48
N ALA A 67 8.22 2.87 -11.53
CA ALA A 67 8.25 2.39 -12.91
C ALA A 67 9.53 1.59 -13.21
N LYS A 68 10.69 2.08 -12.76
CA LYS A 68 11.96 1.36 -12.88
C LYS A 68 11.96 0.02 -12.13
N SER A 69 11.39 -0.02 -10.93
CA SER A 69 11.25 -1.27 -10.15
C SER A 69 10.39 -2.28 -10.91
N ILE A 70 9.25 -1.85 -11.44
CA ILE A 70 8.34 -2.71 -12.23
C ILE A 70 9.04 -3.27 -13.47
N GLU A 71 9.82 -2.44 -14.20
CA GLU A 71 10.58 -2.90 -15.36
C GLU A 71 11.64 -3.94 -14.98
N ASN A 72 12.36 -3.73 -13.87
CA ASN A 72 13.35 -4.70 -13.38
C ASN A 72 12.70 -6.06 -13.09
N LEU A 73 11.48 -6.07 -12.52
CA LEU A 73 10.73 -7.30 -12.28
C LEU A 73 10.26 -7.94 -13.61
N ASP A 74 9.83 -7.14 -14.59
CA ASP A 74 9.46 -7.63 -15.93
C ASP A 74 10.69 -8.26 -16.62
N HIS A 75 11.86 -7.61 -16.54
CA HIS A 75 13.13 -8.17 -17.04
C HIS A 75 13.51 -9.48 -16.35
N PHE A 76 13.39 -9.54 -15.01
CA PHE A 76 13.67 -10.76 -14.26
C PHE A 76 12.80 -11.92 -14.75
N VAL A 77 11.48 -11.70 -14.89
CA VAL A 77 10.55 -12.75 -15.36
C VAL A 77 10.90 -13.20 -16.77
N ARG A 78 11.23 -12.25 -17.65
CA ARG A 78 11.66 -12.55 -19.03
C ARG A 78 12.94 -13.36 -19.09
N ASP A 79 13.97 -12.93 -18.35
CA ASP A 79 15.30 -13.51 -18.43
C ASP A 79 15.37 -14.88 -17.74
N LYS A 80 14.67 -15.04 -16.62
CA LYS A 80 14.61 -16.30 -15.87
C LYS A 80 13.52 -17.26 -16.32
N LYS A 81 12.58 -16.81 -17.15
CA LYS A 81 11.41 -17.59 -17.60
C LYS A 81 10.63 -18.21 -16.42
N SER A 82 10.59 -17.50 -15.29
CA SER A 82 9.97 -17.97 -14.05
C SER A 82 9.15 -16.84 -13.42
N HIS A 83 8.20 -17.21 -12.58
CA HIS A 83 7.43 -16.25 -11.81
C HIS A 83 8.26 -15.61 -10.69
N ILE A 84 7.82 -14.45 -10.25
CA ILE A 84 8.31 -13.76 -9.05
C ILE A 84 7.13 -13.20 -8.26
N THR A 85 7.20 -13.33 -6.94
CA THR A 85 6.26 -12.67 -6.02
C THR A 85 7.05 -11.74 -5.10
N VAL A 86 6.63 -10.49 -4.99
CA VAL A 86 7.25 -9.47 -4.15
C VAL A 86 6.20 -8.73 -3.35
N LYS A 87 6.57 -8.32 -2.13
CA LYS A 87 5.78 -7.37 -1.34
C LYS A 87 6.43 -6.00 -1.46
N SER A 88 5.65 -5.00 -1.80
CA SER A 88 6.14 -3.65 -1.99
C SER A 88 5.15 -2.61 -1.49
N ALA A 89 5.71 -1.47 -1.06
CA ALA A 89 4.94 -0.28 -0.75
C ALA A 89 4.92 0.62 -1.98
N PHE A 90 3.78 1.25 -2.26
CA PHE A 90 3.64 2.20 -3.35
C PHE A 90 2.68 3.34 -2.96
N LEU A 91 2.67 4.42 -3.75
CA LEU A 91 1.66 5.48 -3.64
C LEU A 91 0.63 5.30 -4.76
N ASP A 92 -0.63 5.29 -4.38
CA ASP A 92 -1.71 5.33 -5.38
C ASP A 92 -1.83 6.72 -6.03
N HIS A 93 -2.78 6.87 -6.96
CA HIS A 93 -3.02 8.13 -7.67
C HIS A 93 -3.46 9.29 -6.75
N CYS A 94 -3.98 9.00 -5.55
CA CYS A 94 -4.33 10.00 -4.54
C CYS A 94 -3.14 10.35 -3.64
N GLY A 95 -2.04 9.61 -3.74
CA GLY A 95 -0.88 9.70 -2.85
C GLY A 95 -1.10 8.98 -1.53
N GLU A 96 -2.06 8.04 -1.45
CA GLU A 96 -2.19 7.20 -0.29
C GLU A 96 -1.18 6.05 -0.35
N ALA A 97 -0.50 5.83 0.78
CA ALA A 97 0.49 4.77 0.88
C ALA A 97 -0.21 3.41 1.00
N GLN A 98 0.12 2.52 0.08
CA GLN A 98 -0.45 1.18 -0.04
C GLN A 98 0.64 0.12 0.13
N MET A 99 0.26 -1.04 0.63
CA MET A 99 1.09 -2.24 0.66
C MET A 99 0.47 -3.30 -0.25
N GLU A 100 1.25 -3.81 -1.19
CA GLU A 100 0.78 -4.85 -2.11
C GLU A 100 1.66 -6.09 -2.09
N GLU A 101 1.07 -7.22 -2.43
CA GLU A 101 1.78 -8.39 -2.91
C GLU A 101 1.53 -8.52 -4.41
N MET A 102 2.61 -8.45 -5.19
CA MET A 102 2.58 -8.51 -6.65
C MET A 102 3.22 -9.81 -7.12
N THR A 103 2.49 -10.56 -7.93
CA THR A 103 3.03 -11.73 -8.63
C THR A 103 3.06 -11.47 -10.13
N LYS A 104 4.20 -11.73 -10.73
CA LYS A 104 4.42 -11.68 -12.18
C LYS A 104 4.83 -13.04 -12.67
N PHE A 105 4.30 -13.45 -13.82
CA PHE A 105 4.65 -14.74 -14.45
C PHE A 105 4.63 -14.65 -15.96
N PRO A 106 5.51 -15.44 -16.64
CA PRO A 106 5.57 -15.45 -18.09
C PRO A 106 4.42 -16.27 -18.67
N LEU A 107 3.80 -15.78 -19.74
CA LEU A 107 2.96 -16.56 -20.63
C LEU A 107 3.82 -17.07 -21.78
N MET A 108 3.91 -18.40 -21.90
CA MET A 108 4.80 -19.06 -22.84
C MET A 108 4.03 -19.53 -24.08
N SER A 109 4.67 -19.46 -25.23
CA SER A 109 4.22 -20.19 -26.42
C SER A 109 4.52 -21.69 -26.30
N ALA A 110 3.91 -22.49 -27.16
CA ALA A 110 4.23 -23.91 -27.28
C ALA A 110 5.71 -24.19 -27.61
N SER A 111 6.39 -23.22 -28.25
CA SER A 111 7.84 -23.30 -28.56
C SER A 111 8.75 -22.83 -27.43
N GLY A 112 8.21 -22.48 -26.25
CA GLY A 112 8.99 -22.02 -25.10
C GLY A 112 9.45 -20.57 -25.15
N ASN A 113 8.92 -19.76 -26.06
CA ASN A 113 9.17 -18.31 -26.11
C ASN A 113 8.17 -17.60 -25.19
N ILE A 114 8.65 -16.56 -24.50
CA ILE A 114 7.74 -15.72 -23.71
C ILE A 114 6.98 -14.79 -24.66
N LEU A 115 5.65 -14.85 -24.60
CA LEU A 115 4.74 -14.01 -25.36
C LEU A 115 4.37 -12.74 -24.61
N ALA A 116 4.10 -12.88 -23.33
CA ALA A 116 3.63 -11.81 -22.48
C ALA A 116 4.00 -12.06 -21.02
N ILE A 117 3.92 -11.02 -20.19
CA ILE A 117 4.06 -11.08 -18.74
C ILE A 117 2.71 -10.72 -18.12
N ALA A 118 2.12 -11.68 -17.44
CA ALA A 118 0.93 -11.44 -16.65
C ALA A 118 1.33 -10.98 -15.25
N THR A 119 0.61 -10.01 -14.73
CA THR A 119 0.79 -9.46 -13.38
C THR A 119 -0.55 -9.47 -12.68
N TYR A 120 -0.61 -9.95 -11.45
CA TYR A 120 -1.72 -9.67 -10.55
C TYR A 120 -1.18 -9.12 -9.22
N ARG A 121 -2.03 -8.34 -8.53
CA ARG A 121 -1.68 -7.68 -7.28
C ARG A 121 -2.77 -7.91 -6.26
N HIS A 122 -2.35 -8.14 -5.04
CA HIS A 122 -3.22 -8.24 -3.88
C HIS A 122 -2.92 -7.10 -2.93
N ASP A 123 -3.94 -6.31 -2.60
CA ASP A 123 -3.81 -5.23 -1.62
C ASP A 123 -3.76 -5.83 -0.21
N LEU A 124 -2.67 -5.53 0.50
CA LEU A 124 -2.45 -5.95 1.88
C LEU A 124 -2.69 -4.83 2.88
N THR A 125 -3.01 -3.61 2.43
CA THR A 125 -3.10 -2.41 3.27
C THR A 125 -4.12 -2.59 4.40
N ALA A 126 -5.30 -3.15 4.09
CA ALA A 126 -6.36 -3.40 5.06
C ALA A 126 -5.96 -4.42 6.15
N THR A 127 -4.96 -5.27 5.89
CA THR A 127 -4.48 -6.27 6.86
C THR A 127 -3.41 -5.73 7.81
N LEU A 128 -2.90 -4.53 7.56
CA LEU A 128 -1.83 -3.94 8.35
C LEU A 128 -2.31 -3.52 9.74
N SER A 129 -1.44 -3.68 10.73
CA SER A 129 -1.67 -3.09 12.05
C SER A 129 -1.59 -1.56 12.00
N PRO A 130 -2.23 -0.82 12.92
CA PRO A 130 -2.14 0.63 12.97
C PRO A 130 -0.69 1.16 13.02
N ILE A 131 0.20 0.49 13.73
CA ILE A 131 1.63 0.86 13.74
C ILE A 131 2.30 0.59 12.39
N SER A 132 1.89 -0.45 11.66
CA SER A 132 2.40 -0.75 10.33
C SER A 132 1.93 0.26 9.30
N ILE A 133 0.71 0.78 9.42
CA ILE A 133 0.18 1.88 8.60
C ILE A 133 1.01 3.16 8.81
N TYR A 134 1.37 3.46 10.06
CA TYR A 134 2.25 4.59 10.34
C TYR A 134 3.64 4.42 9.70
N LYS A 135 4.27 3.25 9.88
CA LYS A 135 5.56 2.93 9.25
C LYS A 135 5.49 3.02 7.73
N LEU A 136 4.40 2.53 7.13
CA LEU A 136 4.16 2.62 5.70
C LEU A 136 4.13 4.08 5.21
N ASN A 137 3.39 4.95 5.89
CA ASN A 137 3.37 6.38 5.57
C ASN A 137 4.74 7.05 5.74
N LYS A 138 5.55 6.64 6.74
CA LYS A 138 6.91 7.16 6.95
C LYS A 138 7.88 6.84 5.82
N ASN A 139 7.62 5.81 5.01
CA ASN A 139 8.45 5.49 3.85
C ASN A 139 8.37 6.56 2.74
N PHE A 140 7.26 7.31 2.70
CA PHE A 140 6.98 8.27 1.62
C PHE A 140 6.91 9.71 2.09
N TYR A 141 6.68 9.95 3.38
CA TYR A 141 6.36 11.27 3.92
C TYR A 141 7.23 11.63 5.12
N ASN A 142 7.49 12.93 5.29
CA ASN A 142 8.07 13.42 6.53
C ASN A 142 7.14 13.16 7.73
N SER A 143 7.66 13.25 8.96
CA SER A 143 6.92 12.91 10.18
C SER A 143 5.56 13.60 10.30
N ILE A 144 5.47 14.89 9.97
CA ILE A 144 4.22 15.66 10.10
C ILE A 144 3.15 15.11 9.14
N ASN A 145 3.52 14.93 7.87
CA ASN A 145 2.60 14.40 6.86
C ASN A 145 2.27 12.93 7.10
N ALA A 146 3.24 12.12 7.54
CA ALA A 146 3.01 10.72 7.89
C ALA A 146 2.00 10.58 9.05
N ILE A 147 2.11 11.43 10.09
CA ILE A 147 1.15 11.47 11.19
C ILE A 147 -0.25 11.79 10.65
N LYS A 148 -0.39 12.90 9.91
CA LYS A 148 -1.69 13.33 9.35
C LYS A 148 -2.33 12.23 8.50
N ARG A 149 -1.56 11.63 7.59
CA ARG A 149 -2.05 10.55 6.73
C ARG A 149 -2.44 9.32 7.53
N THR A 150 -1.66 8.96 8.54
CA THR A 150 -1.98 7.83 9.42
C THR A 150 -3.29 8.05 10.17
N LEU A 151 -3.52 9.25 10.72
CA LEU A 151 -4.78 9.56 11.39
C LEU A 151 -5.97 9.44 10.43
N ASN A 152 -5.83 9.93 9.20
CA ASN A 152 -6.87 9.83 8.16
C ASN A 152 -7.09 8.37 7.74
N SER A 153 -6.01 7.62 7.43
CA SER A 153 -6.12 6.21 7.01
C SER A 153 -6.75 5.31 8.09
N LEU A 154 -6.58 5.68 9.36
CA LEU A 154 -7.20 5.01 10.51
C LEU A 154 -8.57 5.60 10.88
N SER A 155 -9.05 6.61 10.16
CA SER A 155 -10.31 7.32 10.43
C SER A 155 -10.43 7.85 11.86
N ILE A 156 -9.30 8.31 12.44
CA ILE A 156 -9.25 8.81 13.82
C ILE A 156 -8.88 10.30 13.93
N ASP A 157 -8.70 10.99 12.84
CA ASP A 157 -8.38 12.42 12.81
C ASP A 157 -9.41 13.27 13.55
N GLN A 158 -10.71 12.95 13.43
CA GLN A 158 -11.81 13.65 14.11
C GLN A 158 -11.76 13.56 15.64
N TYR A 159 -11.00 12.62 16.20
CA TYR A 159 -10.84 12.52 17.67
C TYR A 159 -9.79 13.48 18.22
N PHE A 160 -9.08 14.24 17.35
CA PHE A 160 -7.98 15.10 17.77
C PHE A 160 -8.30 16.57 17.58
N ILE A 161 -8.11 17.37 18.64
CA ILE A 161 -8.16 18.85 18.60
C ILE A 161 -6.92 19.40 17.90
N SER A 162 -5.77 18.72 18.12
CA SER A 162 -4.50 19.02 17.47
C SER A 162 -3.71 17.74 17.25
N PRO A 163 -2.89 17.66 16.17
CA PRO A 163 -2.16 16.45 15.85
C PRO A 163 -1.24 16.01 16.98
N PRO A 164 -1.13 14.69 17.25
CA PRO A 164 -0.13 14.17 18.17
C PRO A 164 1.29 14.40 17.64
N THR A 165 2.27 14.43 18.53
CA THR A 165 3.68 14.28 18.12
C THR A 165 3.97 12.85 17.70
N GLU A 166 5.09 12.61 17.02
CA GLU A 166 5.52 11.28 16.61
C GLU A 166 5.58 10.29 17.79
N ALA A 167 6.19 10.70 18.91
CA ALA A 167 6.26 9.89 20.12
C ALA A 167 4.87 9.60 20.72
N GLN A 168 3.98 10.59 20.73
CA GLN A 168 2.61 10.43 21.20
C GLN A 168 1.80 9.47 20.33
N LEU A 169 1.93 9.59 19.00
CA LEU A 169 1.27 8.67 18.07
C LEU A 169 1.80 7.24 18.27
N HIS A 170 3.11 7.05 18.31
CA HIS A 170 3.72 5.74 18.57
C HIS A 170 3.18 5.08 19.83
N ILE A 171 3.12 5.82 20.94
CA ILE A 171 2.59 5.31 22.21
C ILE A 171 1.11 4.93 22.07
N LEU A 172 0.29 5.75 21.40
CA LEU A 172 -1.12 5.44 21.14
C LEU A 172 -1.28 4.14 20.37
N LEU A 173 -0.52 3.98 19.28
CA LEU A 173 -0.60 2.81 18.41
C LEU A 173 -0.12 1.53 19.14
N LEU A 174 0.94 1.61 19.94
CA LEU A 174 1.40 0.48 20.76
C LEU A 174 0.39 0.13 21.89
N LYS A 175 -0.32 1.12 22.45
CA LYS A 175 -1.43 0.85 23.38
C LYS A 175 -2.63 0.19 22.69
N CYS A 176 -2.88 0.48 21.42
CA CYS A 176 -3.87 -0.23 20.61
C CYS A 176 -3.54 -1.73 20.53
N GLU A 177 -2.25 -2.08 20.44
CA GLU A 177 -1.76 -3.47 20.47
C GLU A 177 -1.74 -4.10 21.90
N ARG A 178 -2.38 -3.44 22.88
CA ARG A 178 -2.53 -3.86 24.29
C ARG A 178 -1.22 -3.89 25.09
N LEU A 179 -0.16 -3.24 24.61
CA LEU A 179 1.08 -3.15 25.37
C LEU A 179 0.91 -2.28 26.61
N THR A 180 1.46 -2.74 27.73
CA THR A 180 1.55 -1.99 28.98
C THR A 180 2.57 -0.85 28.88
N SER A 181 2.48 0.17 29.74
CA SER A 181 3.47 1.26 29.77
C SER A 181 4.90 0.75 29.98
N LYS A 182 5.08 -0.37 30.70
CA LYS A 182 6.39 -1.01 30.91
C LYS A 182 6.93 -1.67 29.64
N GLU A 183 6.07 -2.31 28.85
CA GLU A 183 6.45 -2.92 27.56
C GLU A 183 6.75 -1.84 26.52
N ILE A 184 5.93 -0.79 26.44
CA ILE A 184 6.15 0.38 25.58
C ILE A 184 7.48 1.05 25.92
N SER A 185 7.77 1.25 27.22
CA SER A 185 9.02 1.88 27.66
C SER A 185 10.24 1.08 27.21
N ARG A 186 10.19 -0.26 27.28
CA ARG A 186 11.27 -1.14 26.78
C ARG A 186 11.39 -1.06 25.27
N SER A 187 10.26 -1.11 24.55
CA SER A 187 10.24 -1.06 23.07
C SER A 187 10.79 0.26 22.51
N LEU A 188 10.54 1.37 23.21
CA LEU A 188 10.96 2.71 22.76
C LEU A 188 12.27 3.20 23.39
N GLY A 189 12.86 2.44 24.32
CA GLY A 189 14.09 2.84 25.03
C GLY A 189 13.92 4.07 25.93
N ILE A 190 12.73 4.31 26.49
CA ILE A 190 12.40 5.43 27.38
C ILE A 190 11.89 4.96 28.72
N SER A 191 11.79 5.84 29.73
CA SER A 191 11.24 5.45 31.02
C SER A 191 9.72 5.29 30.99
N SER A 192 9.15 4.43 31.86
CA SER A 192 7.69 4.31 32.02
C SER A 192 7.06 5.65 32.39
N ARG A 193 7.73 6.46 33.20
CA ARG A 193 7.29 7.83 33.55
C ARG A 193 7.20 8.73 32.31
N THR A 194 8.15 8.61 31.38
CA THR A 194 8.11 9.33 30.11
C THR A 194 6.91 8.89 29.26
N VAL A 195 6.62 7.58 29.20
CA VAL A 195 5.41 7.07 28.52
C VAL A 195 4.14 7.67 29.13
N GLU A 196 4.03 7.71 30.46
CA GLU A 196 2.87 8.29 31.15
C GLU A 196 2.73 9.80 30.88
N SER A 197 3.85 10.54 30.87
CA SER A 197 3.86 11.97 30.52
C SER A 197 3.37 12.21 29.10
N HIS A 198 3.79 11.38 28.12
CA HIS A 198 3.27 11.45 26.77
C HIS A 198 1.79 11.10 26.69
N CYS A 199 1.31 10.11 27.46
CA CYS A 199 -0.11 9.78 27.53
C CYS A 199 -0.94 10.94 28.09
N LEU A 200 -0.45 11.64 29.13
CA LEU A 200 -1.12 12.79 29.70
C LEU A 200 -1.19 13.95 28.69
N ALA A 201 -0.07 14.28 28.06
CA ALA A 201 -0.02 15.31 27.02
C ALA A 201 -0.90 14.95 25.80
N LEU A 202 -0.98 13.67 25.44
CA LEU A 202 -1.84 13.18 24.35
C LEU A 202 -3.33 13.37 24.69
N ARG A 203 -3.77 13.10 25.92
CA ARG A 203 -5.15 13.36 26.36
C ARG A 203 -5.54 14.81 26.16
N GLY A 204 -4.64 15.76 26.39
CA GLY A 204 -4.89 17.18 26.15
C GLY A 204 -5.09 17.54 24.64
N LYS A 205 -4.76 16.61 23.74
CA LYS A 205 -4.96 16.78 22.29
C LYS A 205 -6.17 16.02 21.76
N ILE A 206 -6.78 15.17 22.57
CA ILE A 206 -7.96 14.38 22.21
C ILE A 206 -9.22 15.12 22.63
N VAL A 207 -10.24 15.11 21.80
CA VAL A 207 -11.57 15.64 22.11
C VAL A 207 -12.09 14.97 23.38
N ASN A 208 -12.52 15.78 24.36
CA ASN A 208 -12.94 15.34 25.69
C ASN A 208 -11.87 14.58 26.52
N GLY A 209 -10.62 14.55 26.07
CA GLY A 209 -9.52 13.86 26.79
C GLY A 209 -9.65 12.34 26.89
N ASP A 210 -10.60 11.74 26.18
CA ASP A 210 -10.93 10.32 26.30
C ASP A 210 -10.16 9.47 25.28
N MET A 211 -8.97 9.07 25.67
CA MET A 211 -8.15 8.16 24.88
C MET A 211 -8.77 6.76 24.72
N SER A 212 -9.68 6.37 25.63
CA SER A 212 -10.33 5.04 25.59
C SER A 212 -11.24 4.92 24.36
N ASN A 213 -11.91 6.00 23.97
CA ASN A 213 -12.73 6.04 22.76
C ASN A 213 -11.89 5.79 21.48
N VAL A 214 -10.74 6.47 21.37
CA VAL A 214 -9.83 6.27 20.24
C VAL A 214 -9.33 4.83 20.18
N LEU A 215 -8.91 4.27 21.32
CA LEU A 215 -8.43 2.90 21.40
C LEU A 215 -9.53 1.87 21.09
N SER A 216 -10.76 2.12 21.54
CA SER A 216 -11.91 1.24 21.27
C SER A 216 -12.26 1.26 19.79
N PHE A 217 -12.28 2.43 19.16
CA PHE A 217 -12.50 2.58 17.73
C PHE A 217 -11.46 1.79 16.92
N LEU A 218 -10.15 1.99 17.17
CA LEU A 218 -9.06 1.29 16.50
C LEU A 218 -9.10 -0.24 16.66
N LYS A 219 -9.72 -0.73 17.75
CA LYS A 219 -9.86 -2.18 17.97
C LYS A 219 -11.08 -2.77 17.26
N ASN A 220 -12.19 -2.03 17.20
CA ASN A 220 -13.43 -2.51 16.61
C ASN A 220 -13.37 -2.53 15.08
N ASP A 221 -12.68 -1.58 14.48
CA ASP A 221 -12.53 -1.48 13.03
C ASP A 221 -11.73 -2.66 12.42
N LYS A 222 -10.84 -3.29 13.22
CA LYS A 222 -10.11 -4.51 12.81
C LYS A 222 -11.01 -5.73 12.62
N TYR A 223 -12.18 -5.78 13.27
CA TYR A 223 -13.09 -6.92 13.22
C TYR A 223 -14.26 -6.73 12.25
N ALA A 224 -14.57 -5.51 11.85
CA ALA A 224 -15.63 -5.22 10.90
C ALA A 224 -15.26 -5.57 9.44
N ASN A 225 -13.96 -5.61 9.11
CA ASN A 225 -13.46 -5.89 7.76
C ASN A 225 -12.97 -7.34 7.58
N ALA A 226 -13.19 -8.22 8.56
CA ALA A 226 -12.77 -9.63 8.52
C ALA A 226 -13.95 -10.61 8.35
N THR A 227 -15.15 -10.10 8.12
CA THR A 227 -16.36 -10.85 7.75
C THR A 227 -16.83 -10.46 6.37
#